data_74dee193318242cdb95f297c0af3835c
#
_entry.id   74dee193318242cdb95f297c0af3835c
#
_cell.length_a   1.000
_cell.length_b   1.000
_cell.length_c   1.000
_cell.angle_alpha   90.00
_cell.angle_beta   90.00
_cell.angle_gamma   90.00
#
_symmetry.space_group_name_H-M   'P 1'
#
loop_
_entity.id
_entity.type
_entity.pdbx_description
1 polymer ?
#
loop_
_entity_poly.entity_id
_entity_poly.type
_entity_poly.pdbx_seq_one_letter_code
_entity_poly.pdbx_strand_id
1 'polypeptide(L)'
;MQEMLKNIQQIIDEIDRCIKNKDEEDLTLKNLASKLGYSEFYTSKKFKEISGMQFRDYLRNRKLAFALKEIRDTNRGILDIALDY
;
A
#
# COMPACT_ATOMS: atom_id res chain seq x y z
N MET A 1 5.47 -12.25 17.31
CA MET A 1 4.12 -11.70 17.00
C MET A 1 4.09 -10.19 17.02
N GLN A 2 4.50 -9.56 18.17
CA GLN A 2 4.48 -8.10 18.24
C GLN A 2 5.41 -7.44 17.23
N GLU A 3 6.59 -8.03 17.01
CA GLU A 3 7.55 -7.52 16.04
C GLU A 3 6.97 -7.56 14.62
N MET A 4 6.28 -8.63 14.27
CA MET A 4 5.67 -8.76 12.95
C MET A 4 4.53 -7.77 12.76
N LEU A 5 3.74 -7.52 13.80
CA LEU A 5 2.71 -6.49 13.75
C LEU A 5 3.30 -5.12 13.47
N LYS A 6 4.44 -4.78 14.10
CA LYS A 6 5.14 -3.52 13.83
C LYS A 6 5.61 -3.47 12.38
N ASN A 7 6.13 -4.58 11.85
CA ASN A 7 6.62 -4.64 10.48
C ASN A 7 5.47 -4.46 9.49
N ILE A 8 4.32 -5.06 9.74
CA ILE A 8 3.14 -4.88 8.89
C ILE A 8 2.66 -3.43 8.97
N GLN A 9 2.67 -2.80 10.15
CA GLN A 9 2.31 -1.40 10.26
C GLN A 9 3.28 -0.51 9.48
N GLN A 10 4.57 -0.81 9.50
CA GLN A 10 5.55 -0.08 8.69
C GLN A 10 5.28 -0.23 7.20
N ILE A 11 4.88 -1.42 6.76
CA ILE A 11 4.49 -1.65 5.37
C ILE A 11 3.29 -0.78 5.00
N ILE A 12 2.27 -0.75 5.85
CA ILE A 12 1.07 0.05 5.62
C ILE A 12 1.41 1.53 5.54
N ASP A 13 2.24 2.02 6.46
CA ASP A 13 2.67 3.43 6.45
C ASP A 13 3.45 3.76 5.18
N GLU A 14 4.31 2.86 4.73
CA GLU A 14 5.09 3.04 3.51
C GLU A 14 4.21 3.04 2.26
N ILE A 15 3.19 2.18 2.24
CA ILE A 15 2.21 2.15 1.15
C ILE A 15 1.52 3.52 1.04
N ASP A 16 1.04 4.04 2.17
CA ASP A 16 0.34 5.32 2.18
C ASP A 16 1.27 6.46 1.74
N ARG A 17 2.52 6.45 2.20
CA ARG A 17 3.51 7.44 1.81
C ARG A 17 3.77 7.39 0.30
N CYS A 18 3.96 6.20 -0.25
CA CYS A 18 4.22 6.03 -1.67
C CYS A 18 3.04 6.45 -2.53
N ILE A 19 1.82 6.14 -2.12
CA ILE A 19 0.63 6.57 -2.85
C ILE A 19 0.53 8.10 -2.84
N LYS A 20 0.72 8.71 -1.67
CA LYS A 20 0.68 10.17 -1.53
C LYS A 20 1.69 10.87 -2.42
N ASN A 21 2.90 10.33 -2.48
CA ASN A 21 4.01 10.90 -3.26
C ASN A 21 4.05 10.40 -4.69
N LYS A 22 3.12 9.51 -5.06
CA LYS A 22 3.05 8.90 -6.40
C LYS A 22 4.33 8.16 -6.77
N ASP A 23 4.95 7.55 -5.76
CA ASP A 23 6.19 6.81 -5.89
C ASP A 23 5.90 5.33 -6.14
N GLU A 24 5.44 5.00 -7.34
CA GLU A 24 4.97 3.66 -7.67
C GLU A 24 6.08 2.62 -7.74
N GLU A 25 7.30 3.03 -8.02
CA GLU A 25 8.42 2.10 -8.12
C GLU A 25 8.69 1.38 -6.80
N ASP A 26 8.48 2.05 -5.68
CA ASP A 26 8.66 1.46 -4.36
C ASP A 26 7.44 0.68 -3.87
N LEU A 27 6.33 0.74 -4.61
CA LEU A 27 5.08 0.09 -4.23
C LEU A 27 5.02 -1.37 -4.67
N THR A 28 6.08 -2.12 -4.49
CA THR A 28 6.07 -3.55 -4.74
C THR A 28 6.31 -4.29 -3.43
N LEU A 29 5.69 -5.44 -3.29
CA LEU A 29 5.91 -6.27 -2.12
C LEU A 29 7.38 -6.65 -1.98
N LYS A 30 8.05 -6.89 -3.10
CA LYS A 30 9.48 -7.20 -3.12
C LYS A 30 10.31 -6.09 -2.48
N ASN A 31 10.06 -4.83 -2.87
CA ASN A 31 10.82 -3.70 -2.33
C ASN A 31 10.49 -3.46 -0.86
N LEU A 32 9.22 -3.58 -0.48
CA LEU A 32 8.82 -3.40 0.90
C LEU A 32 9.37 -4.49 1.82
N ALA A 33 9.35 -5.73 1.36
CA ALA A 33 9.93 -6.84 2.11
C ALA A 33 11.44 -6.67 2.27
N SER A 34 12.12 -6.21 1.22
CA SER A 34 13.55 -5.97 1.24
C SER A 34 13.93 -4.93 2.31
N LYS A 35 13.14 -3.87 2.45
CA LYS A 35 13.36 -2.84 3.47
C LYS A 35 13.29 -3.41 4.89
N LEU A 36 12.49 -4.44 5.09
CA LEU A 36 12.33 -5.08 6.40
C LEU A 36 13.30 -6.23 6.64
N GLY A 37 14.06 -6.63 5.61
CA GLY A 37 14.98 -7.75 5.71
C GLY A 37 14.32 -9.12 5.62
N TYR A 38 13.12 -9.20 5.05
CA TYR A 38 12.40 -10.46 4.88
C TYR A 38 12.27 -10.81 3.40
N SER A 39 12.00 -12.11 3.13
CA SER A 39 11.70 -12.53 1.77
C SER A 39 10.31 -12.03 1.35
N GLU A 40 10.12 -11.91 0.05
CA GLU A 40 8.82 -11.54 -0.51
C GLU A 40 7.74 -12.56 -0.12
N PHE A 41 8.07 -13.85 -0.20
CA PHE A 41 7.13 -14.92 0.12
C PHE A 41 6.69 -14.84 1.59
N TYR A 42 7.66 -14.70 2.50
CA TYR A 42 7.37 -14.62 3.94
C TYR A 42 6.48 -13.41 4.25
N THR A 43 6.84 -12.25 3.68
CA THR A 43 6.11 -11.01 3.91
C THR A 43 4.68 -11.12 3.38
N SER A 44 4.50 -11.68 2.19
CA SER A 44 3.18 -11.88 1.59
C SER A 44 2.29 -12.76 2.47
N LYS A 45 2.85 -13.87 2.96
CA LYS A 45 2.13 -14.80 3.81
C LYS A 45 1.70 -14.14 5.12
N LYS A 46 2.62 -13.43 5.77
CA LYS A 46 2.33 -12.77 7.04
C LYS A 46 1.37 -11.61 6.87
N PHE A 47 1.48 -10.87 5.78
CA PHE A 47 0.54 -9.79 5.49
C PHE A 47 -0.88 -10.33 5.41
N LYS A 48 -1.08 -11.43 4.68
CA LYS A 48 -2.40 -12.04 4.55
C LYS A 48 -2.91 -12.58 5.89
N GLU A 49 -2.05 -13.22 6.68
CA GLU A 49 -2.43 -13.75 7.99
C GLU A 49 -2.90 -12.64 8.94
N ILE A 50 -2.23 -11.51 8.93
CA ILE A 50 -2.52 -10.42 9.87
C ILE A 50 -3.66 -9.53 9.37
N SER A 51 -3.66 -9.19 8.09
CA SER A 51 -4.66 -8.25 7.53
C SER A 51 -5.92 -8.94 7.01
N GLY A 52 -5.85 -10.24 6.74
CA GLY A 52 -6.94 -10.97 6.11
C GLY A 52 -7.06 -10.74 4.61
N MET A 53 -6.15 -9.97 4.02
CA MET A 53 -6.18 -9.61 2.59
C MET A 53 -4.83 -9.88 1.97
N GLN A 54 -4.84 -10.20 0.67
CA GLN A 54 -3.61 -10.22 -0.10
C GLN A 54 -3.09 -8.80 -0.29
N PHE A 55 -1.76 -8.65 -0.36
CA PHE A 55 -1.13 -7.34 -0.52
C PHE A 55 -1.68 -6.59 -1.74
N ARG A 56 -1.83 -7.28 -2.88
CA ARG A 56 -2.32 -6.66 -4.11
C ARG A 56 -3.71 -6.06 -3.94
N ASP A 57 -4.60 -6.78 -3.26
CA ASP A 57 -5.96 -6.31 -3.03
C ASP A 57 -5.99 -5.13 -2.06
N TYR A 58 -5.16 -5.19 -1.02
CA TYR A 58 -5.03 -4.09 -0.07
C TYR A 58 -4.51 -2.83 -0.78
N LEU A 59 -3.47 -2.97 -1.60
CA LEU A 59 -2.90 -1.85 -2.34
C LEU A 59 -3.94 -1.19 -3.25
N ARG A 60 -4.70 -2.01 -3.99
CA ARG A 60 -5.76 -1.51 -4.86
C ARG A 60 -6.81 -0.73 -4.07
N ASN A 61 -7.23 -1.27 -2.94
CA ASN A 61 -8.24 -0.62 -2.10
C ASN A 61 -7.71 0.71 -1.52
N ARG A 62 -6.45 0.77 -1.14
CA ARG A 62 -5.86 2.01 -0.63
C ARG A 62 -5.74 3.07 -1.71
N LYS A 63 -5.33 2.68 -2.92
CA LYS A 63 -5.29 3.62 -4.05
C LYS A 63 -6.68 4.17 -4.34
N LEU A 64 -7.69 3.32 -4.33
CA LEU A 64 -9.07 3.75 -4.54
C LEU A 64 -9.51 4.74 -3.46
N ALA A 65 -9.18 4.47 -2.20
CA ALA A 65 -9.53 5.34 -1.10
C ALA A 65 -8.91 6.74 -1.26
N PHE A 66 -7.65 6.81 -1.66
CA PHE A 66 -6.99 8.08 -1.93
C PHE A 66 -7.64 8.82 -3.10
N ALA A 67 -7.98 8.09 -4.17
CA ALA A 67 -8.64 8.68 -5.34
C ALA A 67 -10.01 9.26 -4.97
N LEU A 68 -10.80 8.52 -4.19
CA LEU A 68 -12.12 8.98 -3.76
C LEU A 68 -12.03 10.21 -2.86
N LYS A 69 -11.03 10.24 -1.98
CA LYS A 69 -10.79 11.41 -1.14
C LYS A 69 -10.46 12.64 -2.00
N GLU A 70 -9.63 12.47 -3.02
CA GLU A 70 -9.25 13.57 -3.89
C GLU A 70 -10.44 14.08 -4.71
N ILE A 71 -11.30 13.18 -5.17
CA ILE A 71 -12.55 13.58 -5.86
C ILE A 71 -13.42 14.43 -4.92
N ARG A 72 -13.52 14.04 -3.66
CA ARG A 72 -14.32 14.77 -2.67
C ARG A 72 -13.71 16.12 -2.29
N ASP A 73 -12.39 16.16 -2.13
CA ASP A 73 -11.69 17.33 -1.59
C ASP A 73 -11.25 18.32 -2.66
N THR A 74 -11.30 17.93 -3.93
CA THR A 74 -10.91 18.79 -5.06
C THR A 74 -11.96 18.75 -6.13
N ASN A 75 -11.87 19.68 -7.10
CA ASN A 75 -12.78 19.70 -8.25
C ASN A 75 -12.18 19.01 -9.48
N ARG A 76 -11.19 18.16 -9.28
CA ARG A 76 -10.58 17.43 -10.38
C ARG A 76 -11.56 16.40 -10.94
N GLY A 77 -11.48 16.18 -12.25
CA GLY A 77 -12.29 15.16 -12.90
C GLY A 77 -11.89 13.76 -12.50
N ILE A 78 -12.85 12.84 -12.51
CA ILE A 78 -12.61 11.45 -12.14
C ILE A 78 -11.50 10.83 -12.99
N LEU A 79 -11.49 11.10 -14.29
CA LEU A 79 -10.50 10.56 -15.20
C LEU A 79 -9.08 11.03 -14.85
N ASP A 80 -8.94 12.34 -14.57
CA ASP A 80 -7.64 12.91 -14.19
C ASP A 80 -7.10 12.26 -12.91
N ILE A 81 -7.97 12.06 -11.93
CA ILE A 81 -7.58 11.43 -10.67
C ILE A 81 -7.21 9.96 -10.87
N ALA A 82 -7.97 9.26 -11.69
CA ALA A 82 -7.71 7.85 -11.99
C ALA A 82 -6.34 7.65 -12.66
N LEU A 83 -5.90 8.61 -13.49
CA LEU A 83 -4.59 8.55 -14.13
C LEU A 83 -3.44 8.76 -13.13
N ASP A 84 -3.69 9.45 -12.01
CA ASP A 84 -2.69 9.69 -10.97
C ASP A 84 -2.51 8.51 -10.02
N TYR A 85 -3.49 7.67 -9.90
CA TYR A 85 -3.48 6.52 -9.00
C TYR A 85 -3.73 5.24 -9.77
#